data_741fd48fb6991f8da2cfb3524161d08c
#
_entry.id   741fd48fb6991f8da2cfb3524161d08c
#
_cell.length_a   1.000
_cell.length_b   1.000
_cell.length_c   1.000
_cell.angle_alpha   90.00
_cell.angle_beta   90.00
_cell.angle_gamma   90.00
#
_symmetry.space_group_name_H-M   'P 1'
#
loop_
_entity.id
_entity.type
_entity.pdbx_description
1 polymer ?
#
loop_
_entity_poly.entity_id
_entity_poly.type
_entity_poly.pdbx_seq_one_letter_code
_entity_poly.pdbx_strand_id
1 'polypeptide(L)'
;MVDVGIRKNTFLDNCKKRGLDINIDFSKMEYTNNRTPVLLIDNDLRPDGTIYGEFWITPSNFLKGRSHPDKRGLKISKSKSHKQDDIIKRFKLAHPNENLEYSEVVYVNMHTKVKIIDRDLMPDGLTEYGEYWQEPIVHLKGCGHPLKGRYKQIIAQTSNTDEFINKSKKVHLEKGYDYSKVEYINNRTKVIIGCPKHGDFKISPDNFLQGKGCPRCGCHLSKNEDEIADIISNFYLVERNNRNILGGLELDMYIPSCKVAIEYNGLRWHSEQFKPDKNYHLNKLLKCQEKGVKLIQIFEDEYLNNKEIVLNKIFHLLNIDSYSNKKKIMGRKCIIREINKDAAKEFLNKNHVQGYVASKIYLGAFYNDLLIAVMSFTYKQNEWILDRFASEINYICQGIGGKLFKYFIKTHNPEIIKSFADRRWTIDEENNLYIKLGFKLDSYLKPEYRYYNDSLFGCNRMHKFGFRKNILNKKYGFPLSMTESEMTRELNCSRVYDCGLIKYVWKKFGY
;
A
#
# COMPACT_ATOMS: atom_id res chain seq x y z
N MET A 1 91.09 -37.26 0.28
CA MET A 1 89.94 -38.03 -0.34
C MET A 1 89.52 -39.08 0.67
N VAL A 2 88.29 -38.96 1.24
CA VAL A 2 87.73 -39.99 2.12
C VAL A 2 87.40 -41.17 1.26
N ASP A 3 87.95 -42.35 1.62
CA ASP A 3 87.89 -43.59 0.84
C ASP A 3 86.37 -43.96 0.63
N VAL A 4 86.04 -44.22 -0.65
CA VAL A 4 84.68 -44.65 -1.08
C VAL A 4 84.21 -45.95 -0.33
N GLY A 5 85.23 -46.81 0.02
CA GLY A 5 84.95 -47.99 0.81
C GLY A 5 84.43 -47.72 2.22
N ILE A 6 84.97 -46.71 2.92
CA ILE A 6 84.50 -46.30 4.25
C ILE A 6 83.06 -45.82 4.19
N ARG A 7 82.71 -45.03 3.17
CA ARG A 7 81.32 -44.50 2.98
C ARG A 7 80.30 -45.61 2.61
N LYS A 8 80.76 -46.62 1.82
CA LYS A 8 79.94 -47.79 1.52
C LYS A 8 79.58 -48.57 2.79
N ASN A 9 80.64 -48.85 3.60
CA ASN A 9 80.41 -49.55 4.88
C ASN A 9 79.53 -48.76 5.86
N THR A 10 79.75 -47.47 5.96
CA THR A 10 78.85 -46.59 6.77
C THR A 10 77.38 -46.63 6.29
N PHE A 11 77.18 -46.71 4.97
CA PHE A 11 75.82 -46.84 4.40
C PHE A 11 75.17 -48.17 4.78
N LEU A 12 75.89 -49.29 4.61
CA LEU A 12 75.42 -50.64 4.95
C LEU A 12 75.13 -50.79 6.45
N ASP A 13 76.00 -50.21 7.32
CA ASP A 13 75.77 -50.21 8.77
C ASP A 13 74.55 -49.43 9.16
N ASN A 14 74.26 -48.30 8.48
CA ASN A 14 73.07 -47.54 8.70
C ASN A 14 71.81 -48.25 8.20
N CYS A 15 71.92 -49.04 7.12
CA CYS A 15 70.79 -49.89 6.69
C CYS A 15 70.50 -50.97 7.72
N LYS A 16 71.49 -51.66 8.25
CA LYS A 16 71.34 -52.63 9.33
C LYS A 16 70.75 -52.05 10.60
N LYS A 17 71.27 -50.91 11.09
CA LYS A 17 70.73 -50.22 12.28
C LYS A 17 69.27 -49.82 12.14
N ARG A 18 68.79 -49.61 10.94
CA ARG A 18 67.38 -49.22 10.63
C ARG A 18 66.54 -50.38 10.20
N GLY A 19 67.03 -51.60 10.16
CA GLY A 19 66.32 -52.79 9.69
C GLY A 19 65.91 -52.72 8.24
N LEU A 20 66.59 -51.97 7.40
CA LEU A 20 66.25 -51.78 5.98
C LEU A 20 66.94 -52.84 5.08
N ASP A 21 67.74 -53.68 5.63
CA ASP A 21 68.52 -54.74 4.96
C ASP A 21 67.74 -56.10 4.95
N ILE A 22 66.57 -56.17 5.57
CA ILE A 22 65.79 -57.40 5.58
C ILE A 22 65.25 -57.67 4.17
N ASN A 23 65.60 -58.87 3.63
CA ASN A 23 65.24 -59.32 2.30
C ASN A 23 65.76 -58.46 1.14
N ILE A 24 66.73 -57.58 1.43
CA ILE A 24 67.45 -56.79 0.38
C ILE A 24 68.84 -57.33 0.13
N ASP A 25 69.14 -57.65 -1.11
CA ASP A 25 70.44 -58.05 -1.53
C ASP A 25 71.25 -56.87 -2.11
N PHE A 26 72.42 -56.59 -1.56
CA PHE A 26 73.32 -55.53 -1.92
C PHE A 26 74.48 -56.00 -2.84
N SER A 27 74.47 -57.28 -3.30
CA SER A 27 75.58 -57.85 -4.06
C SER A 27 75.87 -57.09 -5.33
N LYS A 28 74.92 -56.58 -6.03
CA LYS A 28 75.09 -55.78 -7.26
C LYS A 28 75.22 -54.30 -7.03
N MET A 29 75.43 -53.87 -5.76
CA MET A 29 75.51 -52.46 -5.43
C MET A 29 76.89 -51.88 -5.75
N GLU A 30 76.93 -50.93 -6.71
CA GLU A 30 78.08 -50.08 -6.94
C GLU A 30 77.89 -48.72 -6.25
N TYR A 31 78.58 -48.54 -5.09
CA TYR A 31 78.40 -47.33 -4.28
C TYR A 31 79.43 -46.28 -4.63
N THR A 32 78.99 -45.08 -5.03
CA THR A 32 79.85 -43.92 -5.26
C THR A 32 79.62 -42.80 -4.25
N ASN A 33 78.35 -42.42 -4.03
CA ASN A 33 77.94 -41.41 -3.03
C ASN A 33 76.46 -41.59 -2.69
N ASN A 34 75.95 -40.81 -1.74
CA ASN A 34 74.56 -40.89 -1.27
C ASN A 34 73.48 -40.40 -2.28
N ARG A 35 73.86 -39.75 -3.39
CA ARG A 35 72.92 -39.18 -4.40
C ARG A 35 72.93 -39.96 -5.71
N THR A 36 73.99 -40.74 -5.98
CA THR A 36 74.00 -41.60 -7.17
C THR A 36 73.20 -42.85 -6.95
N PRO A 37 72.22 -43.20 -7.84
CA PRO A 37 71.41 -44.41 -7.69
C PRO A 37 72.29 -45.68 -7.66
N VAL A 38 71.91 -46.65 -6.84
CA VAL A 38 72.55 -47.96 -6.71
C VAL A 38 71.54 -49.01 -7.07
N LEU A 39 71.96 -50.13 -7.63
CA LEU A 39 71.15 -51.30 -7.92
C LEU A 39 71.03 -52.17 -6.66
N LEU A 40 69.76 -52.40 -6.20
CA LEU A 40 69.43 -53.29 -5.10
C LEU A 40 68.47 -54.34 -5.61
N ILE A 41 68.50 -55.53 -4.95
CA ILE A 41 67.56 -56.60 -5.27
C ILE A 41 66.65 -56.81 -4.07
N ASP A 42 65.29 -56.69 -4.29
CA ASP A 42 64.30 -56.89 -3.27
C ASP A 42 63.75 -58.32 -3.40
N ASN A 43 64.03 -59.16 -2.42
CA ASN A 43 63.71 -60.56 -2.40
C ASN A 43 62.33 -60.83 -1.72
N ASP A 44 61.56 -59.77 -1.33
CA ASP A 44 60.21 -59.97 -0.86
C ASP A 44 59.33 -60.49 -1.98
N LEU A 45 58.30 -61.26 -1.61
CA LEU A 45 57.33 -61.80 -2.56
C LEU A 45 56.23 -60.77 -2.89
N ARG A 46 55.86 -60.68 -4.15
CA ARG A 46 54.65 -60.04 -4.65
C ARG A 46 53.43 -60.87 -4.26
N PRO A 47 52.22 -60.27 -4.32
CA PRO A 47 50.94 -61.02 -4.05
C PRO A 47 50.73 -62.23 -4.96
N ASP A 48 51.32 -62.26 -6.12
CA ASP A 48 51.30 -63.37 -7.07
C ASP A 48 52.35 -64.48 -6.81
N GLY A 49 53.18 -64.32 -5.77
CA GLY A 49 54.20 -65.25 -5.37
C GLY A 49 55.56 -65.04 -6.06
N THR A 50 55.71 -64.09 -6.96
CA THR A 50 57.00 -63.71 -7.56
C THR A 50 57.78 -62.73 -6.71
N ILE A 51 59.14 -62.68 -6.84
CA ILE A 51 59.96 -61.71 -6.13
C ILE A 51 59.83 -60.31 -6.77
N TYR A 52 60.04 -59.22 -5.99
CA TYR A 52 60.04 -57.87 -6.54
C TYR A 52 61.21 -57.62 -7.47
N GLY A 53 62.36 -58.17 -7.16
CA GLY A 53 63.56 -58.18 -8.05
C GLY A 53 64.41 -56.90 -7.98
N GLU A 54 65.08 -56.62 -9.06
CA GLU A 54 66.09 -55.52 -9.16
C GLU A 54 65.40 -54.14 -9.24
N PHE A 55 65.94 -53.15 -8.52
CA PHE A 55 65.45 -51.79 -8.59
C PHE A 55 66.56 -50.79 -8.32
N TRP A 56 66.48 -49.60 -8.94
CA TRP A 56 67.39 -48.51 -8.75
C TRP A 56 66.91 -47.51 -7.72
N ILE A 57 67.78 -47.16 -6.72
CA ILE A 57 67.43 -46.20 -5.68
C ILE A 57 68.68 -45.45 -5.21
N THR A 58 68.55 -44.18 -4.89
CA THR A 58 69.65 -43.45 -4.24
C THR A 58 69.84 -43.91 -2.79
N PRO A 59 71.04 -44.08 -2.27
CA PRO A 59 71.30 -44.46 -0.88
C PRO A 59 70.55 -43.55 0.12
N SER A 60 70.53 -42.26 -0.16
CA SER A 60 69.76 -41.27 0.66
C SER A 60 68.29 -41.58 0.71
N ASN A 61 67.66 -41.96 -0.41
CA ASN A 61 66.24 -42.32 -0.46
C ASN A 61 65.94 -43.66 0.22
N PHE A 62 66.87 -44.63 0.04
CA PHE A 62 66.70 -45.93 0.72
C PHE A 62 66.82 -45.80 2.23
N LEU A 63 67.77 -45.01 2.77
CA LEU A 63 67.87 -44.68 4.18
C LEU A 63 66.67 -43.95 4.73
N LYS A 64 65.89 -43.24 3.89
CA LYS A 64 64.60 -42.62 4.29
C LYS A 64 63.45 -43.63 4.28
N GLY A 65 63.68 -44.93 4.18
CA GLY A 65 62.66 -45.99 4.17
C GLY A 65 61.89 -46.12 2.85
N ARG A 66 62.41 -45.55 1.74
CA ARG A 66 61.82 -45.82 0.41
C ARG A 66 62.23 -47.19 -0.06
N SER A 67 61.26 -47.99 -0.55
CA SER A 67 61.39 -49.36 -1.02
C SER A 67 61.18 -49.46 -2.53
N HIS A 68 61.12 -50.69 -3.05
CA HIS A 68 60.83 -50.98 -4.44
C HIS A 68 59.60 -50.22 -4.95
N PRO A 69 59.61 -49.60 -6.17
CA PRO A 69 58.54 -48.80 -6.70
C PRO A 69 57.17 -49.49 -6.68
N ASP A 70 57.11 -50.74 -7.00
CA ASP A 70 55.85 -51.53 -7.04
C ASP A 70 55.22 -51.74 -5.66
N LYS A 71 56.01 -51.87 -4.58
CA LYS A 71 55.52 -51.90 -3.21
C LYS A 71 54.80 -50.59 -2.82
N ARG A 72 55.24 -49.44 -3.35
CA ARG A 72 54.62 -48.15 -3.13
C ARG A 72 53.23 -48.06 -3.78
N GLY A 73 53.10 -48.58 -5.03
CA GLY A 73 51.82 -48.64 -5.73
C GLY A 73 50.78 -49.45 -4.96
N LEU A 74 51.11 -50.61 -4.42
CA LEU A 74 50.23 -51.43 -3.62
C LEU A 74 49.80 -50.80 -2.29
N LYS A 75 50.68 -50.09 -1.58
CA LYS A 75 50.35 -49.29 -0.37
C LYS A 75 49.35 -48.18 -0.67
N ILE A 76 49.51 -47.49 -1.81
CA ILE A 76 48.59 -46.41 -2.24
C ILE A 76 47.20 -46.99 -2.61
N SER A 77 47.16 -48.11 -3.29
CA SER A 77 45.89 -48.81 -3.65
C SER A 77 45.10 -49.24 -2.41
N LYS A 78 45.71 -49.91 -1.44
CA LYS A 78 45.09 -50.31 -0.17
C LYS A 78 44.62 -49.12 0.63
N SER A 79 45.39 -48.02 0.69
CA SER A 79 44.97 -46.76 1.37
C SER A 79 43.77 -46.10 0.70
N LYS A 80 43.63 -46.19 -0.62
CA LYS A 80 42.43 -45.69 -1.35
C LYS A 80 41.19 -46.50 -1.07
N SER A 81 41.30 -47.82 -1.08
CA SER A 81 40.19 -48.75 -0.74
C SER A 81 39.66 -48.50 0.67
N HIS A 82 40.52 -48.38 1.68
CA HIS A 82 40.08 -48.06 3.05
C HIS A 82 39.39 -46.70 3.17
N LYS A 83 39.80 -45.72 2.39
CA LYS A 83 39.12 -44.40 2.38
C LYS A 83 37.75 -44.49 1.74
N GLN A 84 37.55 -45.30 0.73
CA GLN A 84 36.24 -45.48 0.10
C GLN A 84 35.26 -46.19 1.03
N ASP A 85 35.67 -47.29 1.67
CA ASP A 85 34.83 -48.02 2.64
C ASP A 85 34.46 -47.13 3.87
N ASP A 86 35.40 -46.33 4.34
CA ASP A 86 35.15 -45.37 5.44
C ASP A 86 34.14 -44.28 5.05
N ILE A 87 34.29 -43.71 3.86
CA ILE A 87 33.34 -42.65 3.42
C ILE A 87 31.94 -43.22 3.21
N ILE A 88 31.79 -44.45 2.68
CA ILE A 88 30.49 -45.09 2.51
C ILE A 88 29.85 -45.36 3.88
N LYS A 89 30.63 -45.83 4.88
CA LYS A 89 30.11 -45.99 6.25
C LYS A 89 29.60 -44.65 6.83
N ARG A 90 30.34 -43.59 6.62
CA ARG A 90 29.94 -42.24 7.07
C ARG A 90 28.71 -41.73 6.33
N PHE A 91 28.55 -42.04 5.04
CA PHE A 91 27.33 -41.72 4.27
C PHE A 91 26.11 -42.41 4.87
N LYS A 92 26.22 -43.73 5.16
CA LYS A 92 25.14 -44.50 5.79
C LYS A 92 24.77 -43.98 7.16
N LEU A 93 25.73 -43.49 7.95
CA LEU A 93 25.48 -42.84 9.25
C LEU A 93 24.84 -41.46 9.11
N ALA A 94 25.13 -40.71 8.04
CA ALA A 94 24.52 -39.41 7.80
C ALA A 94 23.08 -39.48 7.29
N HIS A 95 22.70 -40.62 6.70
CA HIS A 95 21.38 -40.88 6.10
C HIS A 95 20.73 -42.17 6.62
N PRO A 96 20.48 -42.31 7.94
CA PRO A 96 20.07 -43.59 8.54
C PRO A 96 18.68 -44.05 8.14
N ASN A 97 17.80 -43.12 7.69
CA ASN A 97 16.39 -43.37 7.37
C ASN A 97 16.08 -43.26 5.87
N GLU A 98 17.11 -43.20 5.01
CA GLU A 98 16.93 -43.08 3.57
C GLU A 98 17.42 -44.34 2.87
N ASN A 99 16.68 -44.78 1.86
CA ASN A 99 17.03 -45.99 1.09
C ASN A 99 18.00 -45.65 -0.03
N LEU A 100 19.26 -45.37 0.34
CA LEU A 100 20.33 -44.96 -0.56
C LEU A 100 21.27 -46.12 -0.89
N GLU A 101 21.54 -46.30 -2.17
CA GLU A 101 22.48 -47.27 -2.70
C GLU A 101 23.78 -46.58 -3.10
N TYR A 102 24.91 -47.15 -2.64
CA TYR A 102 26.27 -46.59 -2.83
C TYR A 102 27.17 -47.50 -3.68
N SER A 103 26.60 -48.45 -4.42
CA SER A 103 27.36 -49.44 -5.24
C SER A 103 28.20 -48.78 -6.32
N GLU A 104 27.76 -47.63 -6.84
CA GLU A 104 28.44 -46.91 -7.92
C GLU A 104 29.29 -45.70 -7.42
N VAL A 105 29.50 -45.59 -6.12
CA VAL A 105 30.32 -44.50 -5.56
C VAL A 105 31.80 -44.78 -5.85
N VAL A 106 32.46 -43.85 -6.51
CA VAL A 106 33.91 -43.82 -6.70
C VAL A 106 34.48 -42.60 -5.98
N TYR A 107 35.00 -42.79 -4.77
CA TYR A 107 35.51 -41.71 -3.94
C TYR A 107 36.90 -41.24 -4.34
N VAL A 108 37.08 -40.02 -4.71
CA VAL A 108 38.34 -39.36 -5.01
C VAL A 108 38.76 -38.40 -3.90
N ASN A 109 37.91 -37.45 -3.58
CA ASN A 109 38.08 -36.47 -2.48
C ASN A 109 36.71 -35.91 -2.07
N MET A 110 36.69 -35.00 -1.08
CA MET A 110 35.46 -34.45 -0.50
C MET A 110 34.64 -33.52 -1.44
N HIS A 111 35.27 -33.03 -2.51
CA HIS A 111 34.68 -32.06 -3.45
C HIS A 111 34.43 -32.63 -4.85
N THR A 112 34.88 -33.86 -5.12
CA THR A 112 34.56 -34.55 -6.38
C THR A 112 33.24 -35.25 -6.23
N LYS A 113 32.25 -34.89 -7.08
CA LYS A 113 30.92 -35.46 -7.04
C LYS A 113 30.97 -37.00 -7.19
N VAL A 114 30.18 -37.71 -6.39
CA VAL A 114 30.00 -39.14 -6.46
C VAL A 114 28.55 -39.43 -6.88
N LYS A 115 28.34 -40.58 -7.56
CA LYS A 115 27.02 -41.04 -7.97
C LYS A 115 26.38 -41.82 -6.85
N ILE A 116 25.16 -41.45 -6.50
CA ILE A 116 24.35 -42.11 -5.45
C ILE A 116 22.99 -42.40 -6.06
N ILE A 117 22.42 -43.56 -5.70
CA ILE A 117 21.08 -43.98 -6.18
C ILE A 117 20.11 -43.89 -5.00
N ASP A 118 19.01 -43.16 -5.15
CA ASP A 118 17.96 -43.02 -4.15
C ASP A 118 16.77 -43.90 -4.53
N ARG A 119 16.53 -44.96 -3.76
CA ARG A 119 15.46 -45.94 -3.95
C ARG A 119 14.17 -45.62 -3.22
N ASP A 120 14.10 -44.49 -2.54
CA ASP A 120 12.84 -44.01 -1.98
C ASP A 120 11.88 -43.61 -3.10
N LEU A 121 10.59 -43.79 -2.85
CA LEU A 121 9.54 -43.40 -3.81
C LEU A 121 9.26 -41.90 -3.76
N MET A 122 9.00 -41.30 -4.92
CA MET A 122 8.47 -39.96 -5.05
C MET A 122 7.07 -39.85 -4.43
N PRO A 123 6.51 -38.63 -4.23
CA PRO A 123 5.17 -38.46 -3.69
C PRO A 123 4.03 -39.12 -4.49
N ASP A 124 4.29 -39.55 -5.73
CA ASP A 124 3.35 -40.32 -6.54
C ASP A 124 3.19 -41.76 -6.06
N GLY A 125 4.06 -42.24 -5.16
CA GLY A 125 4.07 -43.58 -4.60
C GLY A 125 4.48 -44.68 -5.58
N LEU A 126 4.92 -44.34 -6.77
CA LEU A 126 5.21 -45.31 -7.86
C LEU A 126 6.64 -45.20 -8.40
N THR A 127 7.21 -44.01 -8.46
CA THR A 127 8.49 -43.71 -9.09
C THR A 127 9.58 -43.50 -8.05
N GLU A 128 10.76 -44.18 -8.22
CA GLU A 128 11.93 -43.90 -7.38
C GLU A 128 12.53 -42.53 -7.72
N TYR A 129 13.18 -41.88 -6.74
CA TYR A 129 13.95 -40.63 -6.99
C TYR A 129 15.08 -40.84 -7.98
N GLY A 130 15.75 -42.06 -7.94
CA GLY A 130 16.74 -42.45 -8.92
C GLY A 130 18.14 -41.91 -8.64
N GLU A 131 18.93 -41.78 -9.71
CA GLU A 131 20.34 -41.45 -9.65
C GLU A 131 20.57 -39.94 -9.48
N TYR A 132 21.59 -39.56 -8.68
CA TYR A 132 22.03 -38.18 -8.56
C TYR A 132 23.52 -38.08 -8.25
N TRP A 133 24.10 -36.93 -8.56
CA TRP A 133 25.51 -36.61 -8.33
C TRP A 133 25.65 -35.55 -7.26
N GLN A 134 26.43 -35.87 -6.19
CA GLN A 134 26.64 -34.96 -5.08
C GLN A 134 28.09 -35.02 -4.57
N GLU A 135 28.59 -33.89 -4.04
CA GLU A 135 29.88 -33.85 -3.37
C GLU A 135 29.80 -34.57 -2.01
N PRO A 136 30.79 -35.40 -1.66
CA PRO A 136 30.85 -36.09 -0.37
C PRO A 136 30.62 -35.17 0.85
N ILE A 137 31.22 -33.97 0.81
CA ILE A 137 31.07 -32.99 1.89
C ILE A 137 29.61 -32.50 2.08
N VAL A 138 28.87 -32.40 0.99
CA VAL A 138 27.46 -31.96 1.01
C VAL A 138 26.58 -33.12 1.50
N HIS A 139 26.84 -34.34 1.01
CA HIS A 139 26.10 -35.53 1.42
C HIS A 139 26.28 -35.82 2.93
N LEU A 140 27.49 -35.70 3.45
CA LEU A 140 27.76 -35.86 4.89
C LEU A 140 27.08 -34.82 5.79
N LYS A 141 26.61 -33.70 5.26
CA LYS A 141 25.80 -32.70 5.98
C LYS A 141 24.30 -33.07 6.02
N GLY A 142 23.93 -34.25 5.58
CA GLY A 142 22.54 -34.70 5.55
C GLY A 142 21.74 -34.20 4.36
N CYS A 143 22.39 -33.65 3.32
CA CYS A 143 21.71 -33.28 2.09
C CYS A 143 21.51 -34.54 1.23
N GLY A 144 20.27 -34.97 1.04
CA GLY A 144 19.88 -36.09 0.20
C GLY A 144 19.63 -35.71 -1.26
N HIS A 145 18.77 -36.46 -1.96
CA HIS A 145 18.45 -36.21 -3.36
C HIS A 145 17.87 -34.79 -3.58
N PRO A 146 18.33 -34.04 -4.59
CA PRO A 146 17.89 -32.65 -4.83
C PRO A 146 16.38 -32.50 -4.98
N LEU A 147 15.70 -33.46 -5.59
CA LEU A 147 14.24 -33.45 -5.70
C LEU A 147 13.53 -33.59 -4.36
N LYS A 148 14.04 -34.43 -3.41
CA LYS A 148 13.49 -34.51 -2.05
C LYS A 148 13.51 -33.15 -1.35
N GLY A 149 14.61 -32.42 -1.46
CA GLY A 149 14.75 -31.07 -0.92
C GLY A 149 13.71 -30.10 -1.51
N ARG A 150 13.52 -30.16 -2.83
CA ARG A 150 12.53 -29.35 -3.55
C ARG A 150 11.08 -29.68 -3.13
N TYR A 151 10.73 -30.96 -3.03
CA TYR A 151 9.38 -31.37 -2.56
C TYR A 151 9.13 -30.97 -1.11
N LYS A 152 10.10 -31.10 -0.20
CA LYS A 152 9.99 -30.59 1.18
C LYS A 152 9.70 -29.09 1.22
N GLN A 153 10.35 -28.29 0.35
CA GLN A 153 10.08 -26.86 0.25
C GLN A 153 8.68 -26.56 -0.29
N ILE A 154 8.22 -27.30 -1.31
CA ILE A 154 6.88 -27.13 -1.88
C ILE A 154 5.80 -27.43 -0.82
N ILE A 155 5.93 -28.54 -0.09
CA ILE A 155 4.99 -28.94 0.98
C ILE A 155 4.98 -27.88 2.10
N ALA A 156 6.14 -27.40 2.53
CA ALA A 156 6.24 -26.35 3.55
C ALA A 156 5.60 -25.03 3.08
N GLN A 157 5.73 -24.67 1.81
CA GLN A 157 5.07 -23.50 1.23
C GLN A 157 3.55 -23.66 1.16
N THR A 158 3.05 -24.82 0.75
CA THR A 158 1.61 -25.10 0.68
C THR A 158 0.97 -25.06 2.07
N SER A 159 1.59 -25.69 3.07
CA SER A 159 1.13 -25.64 4.46
C SER A 159 1.08 -24.21 5.01
N ASN A 160 2.10 -23.40 4.73
CA ASN A 160 2.13 -21.98 5.12
C ASN A 160 1.06 -21.16 4.38
N THR A 161 0.75 -21.49 3.13
CA THR A 161 -0.30 -20.83 2.35
C THR A 161 -1.68 -21.10 2.94
N ASP A 162 -2.00 -22.36 3.26
CA ASP A 162 -3.28 -22.72 3.86
C ASP A 162 -3.44 -22.13 5.26
N GLU A 163 -2.39 -22.10 6.05
CA GLU A 163 -2.39 -21.46 7.37
C GLU A 163 -2.65 -19.95 7.25
N PHE A 164 -1.99 -19.27 6.30
CA PHE A 164 -2.22 -17.87 6.02
C PHE A 164 -3.66 -17.61 5.59
N ILE A 165 -4.20 -18.41 4.65
CA ILE A 165 -5.59 -18.29 4.19
C ILE A 165 -6.57 -18.47 5.35
N ASN A 166 -6.36 -19.48 6.20
CA ASN A 166 -7.24 -19.73 7.34
C ASN A 166 -7.22 -18.59 8.37
N LYS A 167 -6.04 -18.01 8.66
CA LYS A 167 -5.93 -16.81 9.50
C LYS A 167 -6.61 -15.61 8.85
N SER A 168 -6.41 -15.43 7.55
CA SER A 168 -7.00 -14.35 6.77
C SER A 168 -8.52 -14.39 6.74
N LYS A 169 -9.12 -15.57 6.57
CA LYS A 169 -10.57 -15.77 6.64
C LYS A 169 -11.14 -15.37 8.00
N LYS A 170 -10.42 -15.63 9.09
CA LYS A 170 -10.85 -15.22 10.46
C LYS A 170 -10.80 -13.70 10.64
N VAL A 171 -9.78 -13.03 10.11
CA VAL A 171 -9.63 -11.57 10.21
C VAL A 171 -10.64 -10.82 9.34
N HIS A 172 -11.04 -11.41 8.19
CA HIS A 172 -11.87 -10.78 7.18
C HIS A 172 -13.19 -11.53 6.94
N LEU A 173 -13.85 -12.02 8.01
CA LEU A 173 -15.01 -12.92 7.99
C LEU A 173 -16.13 -12.51 7.03
N GLU A 174 -16.39 -11.21 6.85
CA GLU A 174 -17.55 -10.71 6.06
C GLU A 174 -17.13 -10.06 4.72
N LYS A 175 -15.86 -10.13 4.34
CA LYS A 175 -15.36 -9.38 3.18
C LYS A 175 -15.48 -10.11 1.84
N GLY A 176 -15.69 -11.44 1.86
CA GLY A 176 -15.87 -12.25 0.65
C GLY A 176 -14.65 -12.25 -0.28
N TYR A 177 -13.43 -12.15 0.26
CA TYR A 177 -12.20 -12.18 -0.54
C TYR A 177 -11.97 -13.53 -1.17
N ASP A 178 -11.48 -13.52 -2.43
CA ASP A 178 -11.02 -14.71 -3.14
C ASP A 178 -9.51 -14.93 -2.89
N TYR A 179 -9.17 -16.11 -2.42
CA TYR A 179 -7.80 -16.52 -2.08
C TYR A 179 -7.19 -17.49 -3.09
N SER A 180 -7.87 -17.76 -4.22
CA SER A 180 -7.44 -18.77 -5.22
C SER A 180 -6.07 -18.48 -5.84
N LYS A 181 -5.64 -17.22 -5.85
CA LYS A 181 -4.36 -16.76 -6.43
C LYS A 181 -3.28 -16.50 -5.37
N VAL A 182 -3.50 -16.93 -4.13
CA VAL A 182 -2.55 -16.68 -3.04
C VAL A 182 -1.41 -17.69 -3.10
N GLU A 183 -0.19 -17.18 -3.26
CA GLU A 183 1.07 -17.92 -3.11
C GLU A 183 1.84 -17.28 -1.94
N TYR A 184 1.77 -17.91 -0.77
CA TYR A 184 2.44 -17.38 0.42
C TYR A 184 3.91 -17.83 0.47
N ILE A 185 4.83 -16.88 0.52
CA ILE A 185 6.27 -17.12 0.67
C ILE A 185 6.74 -16.70 2.07
N ASN A 186 6.39 -15.50 2.50
CA ASN A 186 6.70 -14.94 3.82
C ASN A 186 5.82 -13.71 4.11
N ASN A 187 5.88 -13.19 5.34
CA ASN A 187 5.06 -12.05 5.78
C ASN A 187 5.26 -10.74 5.02
N ARG A 188 6.36 -10.57 4.28
CA ARG A 188 6.71 -9.33 3.56
C ARG A 188 6.46 -9.40 2.05
N THR A 189 6.56 -10.59 1.46
CA THR A 189 6.31 -10.78 0.02
C THR A 189 4.83 -10.64 -0.25
N LYS A 190 4.46 -9.72 -1.15
CA LYS A 190 3.06 -9.43 -1.47
C LYS A 190 2.39 -10.63 -2.12
N VAL A 191 1.22 -10.99 -1.64
CA VAL A 191 0.29 -11.98 -2.21
C VAL A 191 -0.78 -11.29 -3.03
N ILE A 192 -1.41 -12.04 -3.96
CA ILE A 192 -2.55 -11.56 -4.76
C ILE A 192 -3.83 -12.07 -4.12
N ILE A 193 -4.75 -11.17 -3.80
CA ILE A 193 -6.07 -11.48 -3.21
C ILE A 193 -7.15 -10.82 -4.06
N GLY A 194 -8.20 -11.58 -4.39
CA GLY A 194 -9.36 -11.08 -5.14
C GLY A 194 -10.34 -10.34 -4.24
N CYS A 195 -10.65 -9.09 -4.55
CA CYS A 195 -11.72 -8.35 -3.90
C CYS A 195 -13.01 -8.49 -4.71
N PRO A 196 -14.17 -8.86 -4.13
CA PRO A 196 -15.41 -9.03 -4.87
C PRO A 196 -15.90 -7.74 -5.54
N LYS A 197 -15.51 -6.56 -5.00
CA LYS A 197 -15.89 -5.24 -5.56
C LYS A 197 -14.86 -4.66 -6.54
N HIS A 198 -13.56 -4.94 -6.35
CA HIS A 198 -12.49 -4.21 -7.04
C HIS A 198 -11.49 -5.10 -7.80
N GLY A 199 -11.72 -6.43 -7.83
CA GLY A 199 -10.82 -7.38 -8.48
C GLY A 199 -9.52 -7.60 -7.70
N ASP A 200 -8.50 -8.09 -8.37
CA ASP A 200 -7.22 -8.48 -7.76
C ASP A 200 -6.42 -7.29 -7.22
N PHE A 201 -5.84 -7.47 -6.03
CA PHE A 201 -4.91 -6.52 -5.44
C PHE A 201 -3.72 -7.21 -4.78
N LYS A 202 -2.59 -6.50 -4.66
CA LYS A 202 -1.35 -7.01 -4.03
C LYS A 202 -1.18 -6.41 -2.65
N ILE A 203 -1.03 -7.25 -1.64
CA ILE A 203 -0.82 -6.83 -0.24
C ILE A 203 0.19 -7.76 0.44
N SER A 204 0.99 -7.24 1.38
CA SER A 204 1.83 -8.11 2.21
C SER A 204 0.97 -8.86 3.23
N PRO A 205 1.26 -10.15 3.49
CA PRO A 205 0.53 -10.94 4.46
C PRO A 205 0.44 -10.30 5.85
N ASP A 206 1.50 -9.66 6.32
CA ASP A 206 1.53 -8.95 7.60
C ASP A 206 0.46 -7.84 7.65
N ASN A 207 0.40 -6.97 6.64
CA ASN A 207 -0.62 -5.93 6.56
C ASN A 207 -2.04 -6.49 6.46
N PHE A 208 -2.22 -7.60 5.73
CA PHE A 208 -3.53 -8.22 5.56
C PHE A 208 -4.02 -8.85 6.87
N LEU A 209 -3.15 -9.56 7.60
CA LEU A 209 -3.48 -10.13 8.92
C LEU A 209 -3.70 -9.08 10.02
N GLN A 210 -3.16 -7.86 9.84
CA GLN A 210 -3.47 -6.72 10.71
C GLN A 210 -4.83 -6.06 10.41
N GLY A 211 -5.64 -6.65 9.52
CA GLY A 211 -6.96 -6.15 9.16
C GLY A 211 -6.99 -5.14 8.00
N LYS A 212 -5.84 -4.80 7.42
CA LYS A 212 -5.80 -3.98 6.20
C LYS A 212 -6.28 -4.85 5.03
N GLY A 213 -7.38 -4.48 4.41
CA GLY A 213 -7.97 -5.20 3.29
C GLY A 213 -7.54 -4.68 1.93
N CYS A 214 -8.43 -4.83 0.94
CA CYS A 214 -8.25 -4.26 -0.38
C CYS A 214 -7.94 -2.75 -0.28
N PRO A 215 -6.85 -2.26 -0.90
CA PRO A 215 -6.52 -0.83 -0.85
C PRO A 215 -7.64 0.08 -1.38
N ARG A 216 -8.43 -0.39 -2.33
CA ARG A 216 -9.58 0.34 -2.83
C ARG A 216 -10.79 0.30 -1.87
N CYS A 217 -10.93 -0.78 -1.07
CA CYS A 217 -11.88 -0.81 0.05
C CYS A 217 -11.33 -0.15 1.30
N GLY A 218 -10.01 -0.14 1.48
CA GLY A 218 -9.29 0.40 2.63
C GLY A 218 -8.70 1.80 2.39
N CYS A 219 -8.72 2.30 1.16
CA CYS A 219 -8.90 3.72 0.96
C CYS A 219 -10.20 4.00 1.69
N HIS A 220 -10.13 4.77 2.77
CA HIS A 220 -11.29 5.31 3.42
C HIS A 220 -12.02 6.21 2.43
N LEU A 221 -12.62 5.60 1.40
CA LEU A 221 -13.79 6.13 0.77
C LEU A 221 -14.79 6.15 1.92
N SER A 222 -15.13 7.31 2.39
CA SER A 222 -16.14 7.36 3.42
C SER A 222 -17.33 6.63 2.82
N LYS A 223 -18.00 5.83 3.62
CA LYS A 223 -19.25 5.15 3.19
C LYS A 223 -20.18 6.11 2.43
N ASN A 224 -20.11 7.38 2.76
CA ASN A 224 -20.87 8.46 2.17
C ASN A 224 -20.34 8.89 0.79
N GLU A 225 -19.03 8.85 0.56
CA GLU A 225 -18.43 9.10 -0.75
C GLU A 225 -18.81 8.01 -1.75
N ASP A 226 -18.74 6.73 -1.33
CA ASP A 226 -19.21 5.60 -2.13
C ASP A 226 -20.69 5.75 -2.47
N GLU A 227 -21.50 6.13 -1.50
CA GLU A 227 -22.94 6.34 -1.68
C GLU A 227 -23.24 7.45 -2.70
N ILE A 228 -22.56 8.59 -2.59
CA ILE A 228 -22.71 9.70 -3.57
C ILE A 228 -22.33 9.21 -4.97
N ALA A 229 -21.18 8.54 -5.08
CA ALA A 229 -20.72 8.04 -6.36
C ALA A 229 -21.66 6.99 -6.95
N ASP A 230 -22.19 6.05 -6.16
CA ASP A 230 -23.16 5.05 -6.61
C ASP A 230 -24.46 5.70 -7.08
N ILE A 231 -24.97 6.69 -6.35
CA ILE A 231 -26.16 7.45 -6.76
C ILE A 231 -25.94 8.15 -8.10
N ILE A 232 -24.79 8.82 -8.29
CA ILE A 232 -24.49 9.55 -9.54
C ILE A 232 -24.24 8.57 -10.69
N SER A 233 -23.68 7.39 -10.41
CA SER A 233 -23.39 6.36 -11.40
C SER A 233 -24.65 5.81 -12.08
N ASN A 234 -25.82 6.02 -11.51
CA ASN A 234 -27.09 5.69 -12.19
C ASN A 234 -27.41 6.63 -13.38
N PHE A 235 -26.72 7.77 -13.48
CA PHE A 235 -27.00 8.80 -14.51
C PHE A 235 -25.80 9.08 -15.40
N TYR A 236 -24.57 8.96 -14.88
CA TYR A 236 -23.34 9.32 -15.56
C TYR A 236 -22.24 8.28 -15.30
N LEU A 237 -21.31 8.16 -16.24
CA LEU A 237 -20.05 7.48 -15.98
C LEU A 237 -19.26 8.28 -14.94
N VAL A 238 -18.92 7.64 -13.82
CA VAL A 238 -18.12 8.24 -12.74
C VAL A 238 -16.77 7.55 -12.66
N GLU A 239 -15.71 8.30 -12.90
CA GLU A 239 -14.35 7.88 -12.67
C GLU A 239 -13.96 8.19 -11.21
N ARG A 240 -13.71 7.16 -10.41
CA ARG A 240 -13.33 7.32 -8.99
C ARG A 240 -11.81 7.42 -8.85
N ASN A 241 -11.36 8.20 -7.86
CA ASN A 241 -9.94 8.35 -7.51
C ASN A 241 -9.07 8.72 -8.73
N ASN A 242 -9.57 9.62 -9.59
CA ASN A 242 -8.86 10.03 -10.78
C ASN A 242 -7.66 10.92 -10.43
N ARG A 243 -6.46 10.50 -10.80
CA ARG A 243 -5.20 11.23 -10.59
C ARG A 243 -4.58 11.77 -11.86
N ASN A 244 -5.17 11.46 -13.01
CA ASN A 244 -4.59 11.82 -14.31
C ASN A 244 -4.81 13.30 -14.64
N ILE A 245 -5.96 13.84 -14.30
CA ILE A 245 -6.38 15.21 -14.66
C ILE A 245 -5.52 16.27 -13.97
N LEU A 246 -5.23 16.08 -12.68
CA LEU A 246 -4.50 17.06 -11.85
C LEU A 246 -3.02 16.68 -11.64
N GLY A 247 -2.44 15.84 -12.49
CA GLY A 247 -1.01 15.52 -12.44
C GLY A 247 -0.58 14.85 -11.13
N GLY A 248 -1.37 13.87 -10.65
CA GLY A 248 -1.09 13.11 -9.42
C GLY A 248 -1.94 13.51 -8.22
N LEU A 249 -2.57 14.68 -8.21
CA LEU A 249 -3.56 15.04 -7.19
C LEU A 249 -4.87 14.33 -7.49
N GLU A 250 -5.41 13.62 -6.52
CA GLU A 250 -6.61 12.80 -6.65
C GLU A 250 -7.88 13.65 -6.74
N LEU A 251 -8.80 13.24 -7.60
CA LEU A 251 -10.21 13.65 -7.61
C LEU A 251 -11.05 12.45 -7.16
N ASP A 252 -11.83 12.58 -6.08
CA ASP A 252 -12.62 11.49 -5.51
C ASP A 252 -13.60 10.93 -6.55
N MET A 253 -14.35 11.80 -7.21
CA MET A 253 -15.30 11.48 -8.27
C MET A 253 -15.12 12.45 -9.43
N TYR A 254 -14.96 11.94 -10.65
CA TYR A 254 -14.93 12.76 -11.87
C TYR A 254 -15.98 12.27 -12.87
N ILE A 255 -16.72 13.20 -13.46
CA ILE A 255 -17.78 12.95 -14.46
C ILE A 255 -17.31 13.53 -15.78
N PRO A 256 -16.72 12.72 -16.68
CA PRO A 256 -16.10 13.21 -17.91
C PRO A 256 -17.07 13.96 -18.85
N SER A 257 -18.31 13.45 -18.98
CA SER A 257 -19.33 14.01 -19.87
C SER A 257 -19.73 15.45 -19.51
N CYS A 258 -19.68 15.80 -18.20
CA CYS A 258 -20.01 17.13 -17.69
C CYS A 258 -18.79 17.97 -17.39
N LYS A 259 -17.58 17.38 -17.38
CA LYS A 259 -16.33 17.99 -16.85
C LYS A 259 -16.53 18.51 -15.41
N VAL A 260 -17.22 17.74 -14.57
CA VAL A 260 -17.46 18.07 -13.17
C VAL A 260 -16.74 17.06 -12.28
N ALA A 261 -16.04 17.53 -11.27
CA ALA A 261 -15.51 16.73 -10.19
C ALA A 261 -16.28 16.99 -8.89
N ILE A 262 -16.38 15.99 -8.04
CA ILE A 262 -16.99 16.08 -6.71
C ILE A 262 -16.01 15.52 -5.70
N GLU A 263 -15.76 16.29 -4.64
CA GLU A 263 -14.91 15.94 -3.50
C GLU A 263 -15.76 15.77 -2.25
N TYR A 264 -15.49 14.71 -1.50
CA TYR A 264 -16.07 14.48 -0.19
C TYR A 264 -15.00 14.70 0.90
N ASN A 265 -15.06 15.83 1.55
CA ASN A 265 -14.04 16.27 2.51
C ASN A 265 -14.39 15.77 3.93
N GLY A 266 -13.83 14.64 4.35
CA GLY A 266 -13.92 14.14 5.73
C GLY A 266 -13.24 15.10 6.70
N LEU A 267 -13.94 15.55 7.75
CA LEU A 267 -13.52 16.67 8.60
C LEU A 267 -12.19 16.46 9.28
N ARG A 268 -11.94 15.24 9.79
CA ARG A 268 -10.68 14.89 10.43
C ARG A 268 -9.49 15.07 9.49
N TRP A 269 -9.58 14.48 8.30
CA TRP A 269 -8.47 14.43 7.33
C TRP A 269 -8.25 15.76 6.60
N HIS A 270 -9.26 16.65 6.61
CA HIS A 270 -9.23 17.96 6.01
C HIS A 270 -9.03 19.10 7.03
N SER A 271 -8.78 18.77 8.30
CA SER A 271 -8.41 19.74 9.34
C SER A 271 -6.95 20.20 9.20
N GLU A 272 -6.62 21.35 9.78
CA GLU A 272 -5.25 21.90 9.76
C GLU A 272 -4.18 20.95 10.31
N GLN A 273 -4.55 20.00 11.14
CA GLN A 273 -3.66 18.96 11.66
C GLN A 273 -3.09 18.07 10.55
N PHE A 274 -3.89 17.75 9.54
CA PHE A 274 -3.52 16.89 8.41
C PHE A 274 -3.32 17.67 7.10
N LYS A 275 -3.94 18.84 6.98
CA LYS A 275 -3.84 19.76 5.85
C LYS A 275 -3.50 21.16 6.37
N PRO A 276 -2.22 21.44 6.67
CA PRO A 276 -1.79 22.71 7.27
C PRO A 276 -1.91 23.90 6.32
N ASP A 277 -1.97 23.69 5.00
CA ASP A 277 -2.19 24.77 4.04
C ASP A 277 -3.64 25.27 4.13
N LYS A 278 -3.80 26.51 4.58
CA LYS A 278 -5.09 27.21 4.67
C LYS A 278 -5.82 27.31 3.33
N ASN A 279 -5.09 27.29 2.24
CA ASN A 279 -5.61 27.39 0.88
C ASN A 279 -5.78 26.02 0.20
N TYR A 280 -5.63 24.90 0.91
CA TYR A 280 -5.66 23.55 0.33
C TYR A 280 -6.87 23.34 -0.59
N HIS A 281 -8.08 23.60 -0.07
CA HIS A 281 -9.33 23.42 -0.83
C HIS A 281 -9.46 24.44 -1.98
N LEU A 282 -9.04 25.68 -1.75
CA LEU A 282 -9.01 26.72 -2.78
C LEU A 282 -8.02 26.37 -3.89
N ASN A 283 -6.81 25.95 -3.54
CA ASN A 283 -5.78 25.56 -4.52
C ASN A 283 -6.23 24.39 -5.39
N LYS A 284 -6.93 23.41 -4.82
CA LYS A 284 -7.51 22.31 -5.58
C LYS A 284 -8.61 22.79 -6.54
N LEU A 285 -9.47 23.69 -6.08
CA LEU A 285 -10.50 24.32 -6.93
C LEU A 285 -9.86 25.06 -8.12
N LEU A 286 -8.85 25.90 -7.88
CA LEU A 286 -8.19 26.66 -8.92
C LEU A 286 -7.50 25.74 -9.95
N LYS A 287 -6.80 24.70 -9.49
CA LYS A 287 -6.21 23.68 -10.40
C LYS A 287 -7.24 22.98 -11.27
N CYS A 288 -8.43 22.70 -10.73
CA CYS A 288 -9.54 22.16 -11.52
C CYS A 288 -10.00 23.16 -12.57
N GLN A 289 -10.20 24.43 -12.20
CA GLN A 289 -10.58 25.50 -13.13
C GLN A 289 -9.58 25.67 -14.27
N GLU A 290 -8.27 25.66 -13.96
CA GLU A 290 -7.20 25.69 -14.99
C GLU A 290 -7.29 24.54 -15.99
N LYS A 291 -7.81 23.38 -15.59
CA LYS A 291 -8.06 22.21 -16.46
C LYS A 291 -9.45 22.18 -17.09
N GLY A 292 -10.24 23.25 -16.90
CA GLY A 292 -11.63 23.30 -17.39
C GLY A 292 -12.58 22.35 -16.70
N VAL A 293 -12.22 21.91 -15.47
CA VAL A 293 -13.05 21.04 -14.63
C VAL A 293 -13.75 21.89 -13.57
N LYS A 294 -15.07 21.72 -13.45
CA LYS A 294 -15.88 22.36 -12.41
C LYS A 294 -15.83 21.48 -11.14
N LEU A 295 -15.40 22.02 -9.99
CA LEU A 295 -15.23 21.27 -8.75
C LEU A 295 -16.32 21.61 -7.75
N ILE A 296 -17.06 20.59 -7.27
CA ILE A 296 -17.99 20.66 -6.14
C ILE A 296 -17.25 20.07 -4.93
N GLN A 297 -17.23 20.78 -3.81
CA GLN A 297 -16.63 20.31 -2.57
C GLN A 297 -17.67 20.22 -1.45
N ILE A 298 -17.87 19.01 -0.95
CA ILE A 298 -18.85 18.68 0.08
C ILE A 298 -18.08 18.36 1.37
N PHE A 299 -18.41 19.02 2.46
CA PHE A 299 -17.90 18.60 3.76
C PHE A 299 -18.80 17.56 4.42
N GLU A 300 -18.18 16.65 5.14
CA GLU A 300 -18.82 15.51 5.79
C GLU A 300 -20.05 15.90 6.64
N ASP A 301 -19.94 16.96 7.45
CA ASP A 301 -21.05 17.45 8.28
C ASP A 301 -22.25 17.96 7.46
N GLU A 302 -22.00 18.56 6.31
CA GLU A 302 -23.06 19.02 5.41
C GLU A 302 -23.87 17.85 4.86
N TYR A 303 -23.17 16.77 4.46
CA TYR A 303 -23.83 15.58 3.95
C TYR A 303 -24.58 14.81 5.03
N LEU A 304 -23.94 14.60 6.19
CA LEU A 304 -24.56 13.85 7.30
C LEU A 304 -25.81 14.53 7.84
N ASN A 305 -25.79 15.86 7.97
CA ASN A 305 -26.92 16.61 8.54
C ASN A 305 -28.00 16.96 7.51
N ASN A 306 -27.65 17.08 6.23
CA ASN A 306 -28.55 17.63 5.20
C ASN A 306 -28.44 16.86 3.88
N LYS A 307 -28.41 15.52 3.95
CA LYS A 307 -28.17 14.64 2.80
C LYS A 307 -29.06 14.94 1.60
N GLU A 308 -30.37 15.03 1.82
CA GLU A 308 -31.33 15.30 0.74
C GLU A 308 -31.10 16.67 0.07
N ILE A 309 -30.78 17.71 0.85
CA ILE A 309 -30.50 19.03 0.33
C ILE A 309 -29.22 19.04 -0.50
N VAL A 310 -28.17 18.36 0.00
CA VAL A 310 -26.87 18.25 -0.69
C VAL A 310 -27.04 17.49 -2.02
N LEU A 311 -27.69 16.33 -2.00
CA LEU A 311 -27.95 15.54 -3.21
C LEU A 311 -28.79 16.32 -4.22
N ASN A 312 -29.85 17.02 -3.76
CA ASN A 312 -30.65 17.85 -4.62
C ASN A 312 -29.85 18.98 -5.29
N LYS A 313 -28.94 19.60 -4.54
CA LYS A 313 -28.02 20.63 -5.07
C LYS A 313 -27.08 20.05 -6.12
N ILE A 314 -26.51 18.86 -5.87
CA ILE A 314 -25.67 18.14 -6.85
C ILE A 314 -26.45 17.84 -8.12
N PHE A 315 -27.67 17.30 -8.00
CA PHE A 315 -28.51 16.96 -9.15
C PHE A 315 -28.85 18.21 -9.98
N HIS A 316 -29.16 19.31 -9.31
CA HIS A 316 -29.37 20.59 -9.99
C HIS A 316 -28.12 21.07 -10.77
N LEU A 317 -26.93 20.96 -10.15
CA LEU A 317 -25.68 21.39 -10.78
C LEU A 317 -25.24 20.47 -11.93
N LEU A 318 -25.61 19.18 -11.90
CA LEU A 318 -25.38 18.19 -12.94
C LEU A 318 -26.48 18.15 -14.00
N ASN A 319 -27.54 18.97 -13.88
CA ASN A 319 -28.71 18.95 -14.75
C ASN A 319 -29.44 17.59 -14.79
N ILE A 320 -29.50 16.88 -13.66
CA ILE A 320 -30.21 15.60 -13.53
C ILE A 320 -31.70 15.87 -13.34
N ASP A 321 -32.38 16.32 -14.36
CA ASP A 321 -33.84 16.61 -14.31
C ASP A 321 -34.70 15.35 -14.21
N SER A 322 -34.24 14.23 -14.70
CA SER A 322 -34.98 12.96 -14.73
C SER A 322 -35.08 12.25 -13.40
N TYR A 323 -34.27 12.63 -12.41
CA TYR A 323 -34.30 11.99 -11.08
C TYR A 323 -35.55 12.27 -10.28
N SER A 324 -36.27 13.32 -10.64
CA SER A 324 -37.43 13.68 -9.87
C SER A 324 -38.64 13.87 -10.80
N ASN A 325 -39.69 13.09 -10.55
CA ASN A 325 -41.03 13.43 -10.95
C ASN A 325 -41.52 14.75 -10.30
N LYS A 326 -40.58 15.71 -10.10
CA LYS A 326 -40.84 16.97 -9.43
C LYS A 326 -41.77 17.81 -10.27
N LYS A 327 -42.83 18.24 -9.66
CA LYS A 327 -43.78 19.16 -10.26
C LYS A 327 -43.08 20.48 -10.59
N LYS A 328 -43.18 20.91 -11.85
CA LYS A 328 -42.66 22.22 -12.30
C LYS A 328 -43.66 23.31 -11.95
N ILE A 329 -43.20 24.32 -11.18
CA ILE A 329 -43.98 25.51 -10.82
C ILE A 329 -43.34 26.72 -11.47
N MET A 330 -44.15 27.44 -12.27
CA MET A 330 -43.66 28.68 -12.90
C MET A 330 -43.80 29.85 -11.92
N GLY A 331 -42.77 30.60 -11.70
CA GLY A 331 -42.72 31.74 -10.78
C GLY A 331 -43.83 32.77 -11.02
N ARG A 332 -44.26 32.95 -12.29
CA ARG A 332 -45.41 33.85 -12.64
C ARG A 332 -46.71 33.50 -11.95
N LYS A 333 -46.93 32.23 -11.59
CA LYS A 333 -48.15 31.75 -10.89
C LYS A 333 -48.07 31.91 -9.38
N CYS A 334 -46.95 32.34 -8.83
CA CYS A 334 -46.75 32.46 -7.40
C CYS A 334 -47.10 33.87 -6.90
N ILE A 335 -47.60 33.97 -5.71
CA ILE A 335 -47.83 35.23 -4.98
C ILE A 335 -46.64 35.48 -4.07
N ILE A 336 -46.11 36.70 -4.05
CA ILE A 336 -45.00 37.11 -3.18
C ILE A 336 -45.55 37.95 -2.03
N ARG A 337 -45.16 37.58 -0.81
CA ARG A 337 -45.44 38.37 0.41
C ARG A 337 -44.31 38.25 1.42
N GLU A 338 -44.24 39.20 2.33
CA GLU A 338 -43.34 39.05 3.49
C GLU A 338 -43.85 37.97 4.40
N ILE A 339 -42.93 37.25 5.03
CA ILE A 339 -43.21 36.20 5.99
C ILE A 339 -42.48 36.46 7.31
N ASN A 340 -42.95 35.89 8.38
CA ASN A 340 -42.30 36.00 9.68
C ASN A 340 -41.02 35.17 9.74
N LYS A 341 -40.22 35.49 10.77
CA LYS A 341 -38.94 34.87 11.02
C LYS A 341 -39.01 33.35 11.18
N ASP A 342 -40.05 32.86 11.86
CA ASP A 342 -40.17 31.43 12.21
C ASP A 342 -40.48 30.57 10.98
N ALA A 343 -41.40 31.01 10.13
CA ALA A 343 -41.70 30.38 8.85
C ALA A 343 -40.45 30.38 7.92
N ALA A 344 -39.69 31.50 7.87
CA ALA A 344 -38.47 31.57 7.10
C ALA A 344 -37.36 30.63 7.65
N LYS A 345 -37.27 30.52 8.98
CA LYS A 345 -36.27 29.65 9.64
C LYS A 345 -36.59 28.19 9.37
N GLU A 346 -37.83 27.77 9.52
CA GLU A 346 -38.24 26.40 9.22
C GLU A 346 -37.94 26.07 7.75
N PHE A 347 -38.38 26.91 6.83
CA PHE A 347 -38.20 26.68 5.40
C PHE A 347 -36.71 26.63 4.99
N LEU A 348 -35.89 27.58 5.43
CA LEU A 348 -34.49 27.67 5.08
C LEU A 348 -33.64 26.50 5.65
N ASN A 349 -33.96 26.07 6.88
CA ASN A 349 -33.28 24.90 7.44
C ASN A 349 -33.63 23.61 6.69
N LYS A 350 -34.80 23.52 6.07
CA LYS A 350 -35.25 22.35 5.32
C LYS A 350 -34.83 22.37 3.85
N ASN A 351 -34.47 23.52 3.29
CA ASN A 351 -34.27 23.66 1.85
C ASN A 351 -32.92 24.34 1.45
N HIS A 352 -32.12 24.85 2.39
CA HIS A 352 -30.85 25.52 2.10
C HIS A 352 -29.65 24.82 2.75
N VAL A 353 -28.59 24.53 2.00
CA VAL A 353 -27.40 23.81 2.49
C VAL A 353 -26.81 24.44 3.76
N GLN A 354 -26.74 25.76 3.84
CA GLN A 354 -26.22 26.48 5.02
C GLN A 354 -27.31 26.84 6.04
N GLY A 355 -28.55 26.45 5.81
CA GLY A 355 -29.67 26.73 6.70
C GLY A 355 -30.03 28.21 6.84
N TYR A 356 -30.75 28.51 7.90
CA TYR A 356 -31.21 29.85 8.26
C TYR A 356 -30.10 30.77 8.73
N VAL A 357 -30.26 32.06 8.42
CA VAL A 357 -29.51 33.15 9.02
C VAL A 357 -30.51 34.29 9.42
N ALA A 358 -30.24 34.96 10.53
CA ALA A 358 -31.06 36.11 10.95
C ALA A 358 -30.92 37.23 9.94
N SER A 359 -32.03 37.65 9.35
CA SER A 359 -32.12 38.73 8.35
C SER A 359 -33.20 39.75 8.78
N LYS A 360 -33.23 40.88 8.10
CA LYS A 360 -34.23 41.98 8.38
C LYS A 360 -35.53 41.70 7.64
N ILE A 361 -35.46 41.21 6.41
CA ILE A 361 -36.62 40.98 5.54
C ILE A 361 -36.59 39.54 5.07
N TYR A 362 -37.73 38.89 5.10
CA TYR A 362 -37.95 37.54 4.54
C TYR A 362 -39.11 37.60 3.56
N LEU A 363 -38.86 37.29 2.30
CA LEU A 363 -39.87 37.21 1.24
C LEU A 363 -40.17 35.75 0.95
N GLY A 364 -41.43 35.37 1.03
CA GLY A 364 -41.95 34.06 0.67
C GLY A 364 -42.69 34.10 -0.67
N ALA A 365 -42.46 33.07 -1.48
CA ALA A 365 -43.26 32.83 -2.69
C ALA A 365 -44.25 31.68 -2.44
N PHE A 366 -45.51 31.91 -2.73
CA PHE A 366 -46.61 30.99 -2.48
C PHE A 366 -47.28 30.52 -3.77
N TYR A 367 -47.52 29.24 -3.88
CA TYR A 367 -48.32 28.61 -4.93
C TYR A 367 -49.44 27.79 -4.28
N ASN A 368 -50.72 28.18 -4.49
CA ASN A 368 -51.86 27.57 -3.82
C ASN A 368 -51.63 27.48 -2.29
N ASP A 369 -51.31 28.61 -1.67
CA ASP A 369 -50.96 28.76 -0.24
C ASP A 369 -49.78 27.96 0.28
N LEU A 370 -49.14 27.14 -0.55
CA LEU A 370 -47.89 26.45 -0.18
C LEU A 370 -46.69 27.38 -0.37
N LEU A 371 -45.89 27.53 0.68
CA LEU A 371 -44.62 28.25 0.61
C LEU A 371 -43.59 27.41 -0.18
N ILE A 372 -43.16 27.91 -1.34
CA ILE A 372 -42.31 27.17 -2.28
C ILE A 372 -40.90 27.78 -2.50
N ALA A 373 -40.70 29.03 -2.07
CA ALA A 373 -39.37 29.64 -2.07
C ALA A 373 -39.28 30.76 -1.05
N VAL A 374 -38.07 30.98 -0.52
CA VAL A 374 -37.77 32.07 0.41
C VAL A 374 -36.50 32.79 -0.04
N MET A 375 -36.53 34.12 0.03
CA MET A 375 -35.38 35.00 -0.18
C MET A 375 -35.26 35.95 0.98
N SER A 376 -34.09 36.12 1.59
CA SER A 376 -33.89 36.94 2.78
C SER A 376 -32.81 38.01 2.59
N PHE A 377 -33.03 39.16 3.25
CA PHE A 377 -32.14 40.34 3.12
C PHE A 377 -31.84 40.94 4.48
N THR A 378 -30.58 41.33 4.67
CA THR A 378 -30.11 42.12 5.82
C THR A 378 -29.75 43.53 5.35
N TYR A 379 -30.04 44.54 6.18
CA TYR A 379 -29.57 45.92 5.95
C TYR A 379 -28.49 46.28 6.93
N LYS A 380 -27.32 46.58 6.42
CA LYS A 380 -26.14 46.92 7.24
C LYS A 380 -25.26 47.96 6.52
N GLN A 381 -24.77 48.96 7.27
CA GLN A 381 -23.89 49.98 6.74
C GLN A 381 -24.44 50.68 5.47
N ASN A 382 -25.73 51.02 5.49
CA ASN A 382 -26.45 51.66 4.39
C ASN A 382 -26.55 50.84 3.09
N GLU A 383 -26.26 49.52 3.15
CA GLU A 383 -26.35 48.63 2.02
C GLU A 383 -27.21 47.40 2.36
N TRP A 384 -27.84 46.85 1.34
CA TRP A 384 -28.56 45.60 1.47
C TRP A 384 -27.66 44.40 1.16
N ILE A 385 -27.88 43.31 1.86
CA ILE A 385 -27.20 42.02 1.63
C ILE A 385 -28.28 41.00 1.37
N LEU A 386 -28.22 40.35 0.19
CA LEU A 386 -28.98 39.14 -0.08
C LEU A 386 -28.29 37.98 0.64
N ASP A 387 -28.89 37.51 1.76
CA ASP A 387 -28.31 36.50 2.65
C ASP A 387 -28.55 35.09 2.17
N ARG A 388 -29.82 34.77 1.86
CA ARG A 388 -30.24 33.42 1.49
C ARG A 388 -31.30 33.43 0.40
N PHE A 389 -31.24 32.42 -0.46
CA PHE A 389 -32.28 32.03 -1.39
C PHE A 389 -32.38 30.52 -1.43
N ALA A 390 -33.58 29.99 -1.20
CA ALA A 390 -33.89 28.59 -1.39
C ALA A 390 -35.29 28.40 -2.01
N SER A 391 -35.44 27.35 -2.78
CA SER A 391 -36.71 26.83 -3.23
C SER A 391 -36.98 25.47 -2.60
N GLU A 392 -38.21 25.09 -2.45
CA GLU A 392 -38.63 23.78 -1.93
C GLU A 392 -38.00 22.67 -2.76
N ILE A 393 -37.29 21.75 -2.10
CA ILE A 393 -36.50 20.69 -2.77
C ILE A 393 -37.35 19.74 -3.60
N ASN A 394 -38.65 19.62 -3.32
CA ASN A 394 -39.57 18.72 -4.03
C ASN A 394 -40.20 19.33 -5.29
N TYR A 395 -39.89 20.59 -5.63
CA TYR A 395 -40.40 21.29 -6.80
C TYR A 395 -39.29 21.90 -7.65
N ILE A 396 -39.54 22.04 -8.93
CA ILE A 396 -38.71 22.84 -9.84
C ILE A 396 -39.38 24.20 -10.02
N CYS A 397 -38.87 25.24 -9.34
CA CYS A 397 -39.45 26.59 -9.31
C CYS A 397 -38.78 27.50 -10.33
N GLN A 398 -39.26 27.50 -11.58
CA GLN A 398 -38.65 28.29 -12.65
C GLN A 398 -38.98 29.78 -12.54
N GLY A 399 -37.96 30.65 -12.58
CA GLY A 399 -38.05 32.09 -12.54
C GLY A 399 -38.48 32.71 -11.21
N ILE A 400 -38.59 31.90 -10.14
CA ILE A 400 -39.05 32.38 -8.81
C ILE A 400 -38.04 33.31 -8.15
N GLY A 401 -36.75 33.04 -8.26
CA GLY A 401 -35.69 33.91 -7.72
C GLY A 401 -35.76 35.30 -8.33
N GLY A 402 -35.93 35.40 -9.66
CA GLY A 402 -36.11 36.68 -10.34
C GLY A 402 -37.36 37.43 -9.91
N LYS A 403 -38.48 36.69 -9.63
CA LYS A 403 -39.73 37.32 -9.18
C LYS A 403 -39.61 37.86 -7.73
N LEU A 404 -39.01 37.10 -6.82
CA LEU A 404 -38.71 37.54 -5.46
C LEU A 404 -37.81 38.76 -5.44
N PHE A 405 -36.73 38.69 -6.23
CA PHE A 405 -35.79 39.80 -6.31
C PHE A 405 -36.40 41.10 -6.89
N LYS A 406 -37.18 41.01 -7.98
CA LYS A 406 -37.88 42.15 -8.55
C LYS A 406 -38.90 42.73 -7.55
N TYR A 407 -39.60 41.89 -6.77
CA TYR A 407 -40.48 42.33 -5.71
C TYR A 407 -39.71 43.15 -4.66
N PHE A 408 -38.56 42.61 -4.19
CA PHE A 408 -37.68 43.30 -3.24
C PHE A 408 -37.23 44.70 -3.76
N ILE A 409 -36.75 44.75 -4.99
CA ILE A 409 -36.32 46.04 -5.60
C ILE A 409 -37.50 47.04 -5.63
N LYS A 410 -38.66 46.60 -6.03
CA LYS A 410 -39.86 47.45 -6.14
C LYS A 410 -40.32 47.99 -4.77
N THR A 411 -40.27 47.16 -3.72
CA THR A 411 -40.81 47.52 -2.39
C THR A 411 -39.82 48.27 -1.53
N HIS A 412 -38.51 48.02 -1.64
CA HIS A 412 -37.49 48.56 -0.77
C HIS A 412 -36.56 49.59 -1.47
N ASN A 413 -36.66 49.70 -2.79
CA ASN A 413 -35.90 50.66 -3.61
C ASN A 413 -34.39 50.77 -3.28
N PRO A 414 -33.66 49.64 -3.24
CA PRO A 414 -32.23 49.62 -2.84
C PRO A 414 -31.36 50.29 -3.87
N GLU A 415 -30.31 51.01 -3.44
CA GLU A 415 -29.27 51.55 -4.30
C GLU A 415 -28.20 50.50 -4.63
N ILE A 416 -27.80 49.74 -3.60
CA ILE A 416 -26.78 48.70 -3.69
C ILE A 416 -27.25 47.47 -2.94
N ILE A 417 -27.05 46.31 -3.57
CA ILE A 417 -27.26 45.01 -2.94
C ILE A 417 -25.99 44.17 -3.12
N LYS A 418 -25.46 43.66 -2.02
CA LYS A 418 -24.31 42.69 -2.05
C LYS A 418 -24.81 41.29 -1.82
N SER A 419 -24.07 40.31 -2.31
CA SER A 419 -24.27 38.90 -1.93
C SER A 419 -22.94 38.17 -1.94
N PHE A 420 -22.86 37.09 -1.17
CA PHE A 420 -21.64 36.28 -0.97
C PHE A 420 -21.92 34.83 -1.32
N ALA A 421 -21.45 34.40 -2.48
CA ALA A 421 -21.62 33.06 -2.99
C ALA A 421 -20.51 32.14 -2.50
N ASP A 422 -20.87 30.97 -2.00
CA ASP A 422 -19.91 29.94 -1.61
C ASP A 422 -19.25 29.34 -2.87
N ARG A 423 -17.93 29.49 -3.00
CA ARG A 423 -17.17 29.03 -4.18
C ARG A 423 -17.26 27.53 -4.41
N ARG A 424 -17.45 26.74 -3.35
CA ARG A 424 -17.60 25.27 -3.43
C ARG A 424 -18.85 24.86 -4.20
N TRP A 425 -19.91 25.69 -4.18
CA TRP A 425 -21.20 25.45 -4.82
C TRP A 425 -21.45 26.33 -6.05
N THR A 426 -20.59 27.31 -6.30
CA THR A 426 -20.69 28.21 -7.46
C THR A 426 -19.73 27.73 -8.54
N ILE A 427 -20.08 26.62 -9.19
CA ILE A 427 -19.21 25.95 -10.19
C ILE A 427 -19.14 26.66 -11.54
N ASP A 428 -19.96 27.67 -11.76
CA ASP A 428 -19.98 28.53 -12.95
C ASP A 428 -20.16 29.98 -12.51
N GLU A 429 -19.08 30.74 -12.56
CA GLU A 429 -19.05 32.12 -12.05
C GLU A 429 -19.76 33.11 -12.99
N GLU A 430 -19.88 32.77 -14.28
CA GLU A 430 -20.50 33.61 -15.30
C GLU A 430 -21.95 33.24 -15.58
N ASN A 431 -22.39 32.04 -15.20
CA ASN A 431 -23.77 31.57 -15.43
C ASN A 431 -24.40 31.00 -14.14
N ASN A 432 -24.71 31.87 -13.21
CA ASN A 432 -25.33 31.50 -11.94
C ASN A 432 -26.55 32.40 -11.62
N LEU A 433 -27.18 32.16 -10.47
CA LEU A 433 -28.33 32.94 -10.02
C LEU A 433 -28.03 34.43 -9.94
N TYR A 434 -26.89 34.84 -9.41
CA TYR A 434 -26.53 36.23 -9.18
C TYR A 434 -26.42 36.98 -10.52
N ILE A 435 -25.75 36.42 -11.49
CA ILE A 435 -25.63 36.98 -12.84
C ILE A 435 -27.03 37.12 -13.50
N LYS A 436 -27.88 36.10 -13.35
CA LYS A 436 -29.28 36.12 -13.87
C LYS A 436 -30.15 37.17 -13.16
N LEU A 437 -29.83 37.56 -11.94
CA LEU A 437 -30.49 38.64 -11.20
C LEU A 437 -29.92 40.05 -11.50
N GLY A 438 -28.86 40.14 -12.32
CA GLY A 438 -28.22 41.38 -12.70
C GLY A 438 -27.09 41.85 -11.78
N PHE A 439 -26.60 40.96 -10.90
CA PHE A 439 -25.38 41.24 -10.16
C PHE A 439 -24.14 41.11 -11.05
N LYS A 440 -23.08 41.82 -10.70
CA LYS A 440 -21.74 41.64 -11.30
C LYS A 440 -20.80 41.10 -10.25
N LEU A 441 -19.85 40.25 -10.66
CA LEU A 441 -18.76 39.77 -9.83
C LEU A 441 -17.89 40.99 -9.42
N ASP A 442 -17.64 41.17 -8.13
CA ASP A 442 -16.87 42.25 -7.58
C ASP A 442 -15.47 41.79 -7.14
N SER A 443 -15.41 40.79 -6.30
CA SER A 443 -14.14 40.34 -5.75
C SER A 443 -14.23 38.90 -5.17
N TYR A 444 -13.06 38.34 -4.89
CA TYR A 444 -12.95 37.05 -4.20
C TYR A 444 -12.51 37.25 -2.76
N LEU A 445 -13.18 36.62 -1.81
CA LEU A 445 -12.81 36.61 -0.40
C LEU A 445 -11.94 35.38 -0.10
N LYS A 446 -10.99 35.57 0.83
CA LYS A 446 -10.08 34.48 1.27
C LYS A 446 -10.85 33.35 1.94
N PRO A 447 -10.29 32.13 1.97
CA PRO A 447 -10.83 31.02 2.72
C PRO A 447 -11.09 31.39 4.18
N GLU A 448 -12.26 31.01 4.66
CA GLU A 448 -12.67 31.09 6.05
C GLU A 448 -12.57 29.73 6.71
N TYR A 449 -12.57 29.66 8.04
CA TYR A 449 -12.49 28.40 8.77
C TYR A 449 -13.62 28.23 9.77
N ARG A 450 -13.88 26.96 10.09
CA ARG A 450 -14.69 26.52 11.23
C ARG A 450 -13.86 25.59 12.09
N TYR A 451 -14.18 25.52 13.37
CA TYR A 451 -13.52 24.60 14.30
C TYR A 451 -14.15 23.22 14.23
N TYR A 452 -13.31 22.20 14.31
CA TYR A 452 -13.66 20.79 14.39
C TYR A 452 -13.00 20.16 15.60
N ASN A 453 -13.75 19.31 16.30
CA ASN A 453 -13.28 18.37 17.30
C ASN A 453 -14.31 17.26 17.42
N ASP A 454 -13.90 16.03 17.12
CA ASP A 454 -14.79 14.87 17.07
C ASP A 454 -15.41 14.58 18.43
N SER A 455 -14.60 14.60 19.50
CA SER A 455 -15.04 14.29 20.87
C SER A 455 -16.02 15.33 21.43
N LEU A 456 -15.90 16.61 21.07
CA LEU A 456 -16.74 17.69 21.62
C LEU A 456 -17.98 17.99 20.82
N PHE A 457 -17.92 17.81 19.49
CA PHE A 457 -18.97 18.26 18.56
C PHE A 457 -19.47 17.15 17.66
N GLY A 458 -18.94 15.92 17.82
CA GLY A 458 -19.15 14.87 16.85
C GLY A 458 -18.67 15.28 15.46
N CYS A 459 -19.25 14.74 14.43
CA CYS A 459 -18.90 15.08 13.06
C CYS A 459 -19.54 16.40 12.63
N ASN A 460 -19.19 17.53 13.32
CA ASN A 460 -19.69 18.87 13.00
C ASN A 460 -18.59 19.93 13.06
N ARG A 461 -18.64 20.88 12.11
CA ARG A 461 -17.83 22.09 12.12
C ARG A 461 -18.57 23.21 12.82
N MET A 462 -17.95 23.78 13.82
CA MET A 462 -18.49 24.86 14.62
C MET A 462 -18.00 26.22 14.14
N HIS A 463 -18.91 27.19 14.12
CA HIS A 463 -18.57 28.54 13.66
C HIS A 463 -17.62 29.25 14.62
N LYS A 464 -16.58 29.93 14.10
CA LYS A 464 -15.52 30.61 14.86
C LYS A 464 -16.03 31.58 15.92
N PHE A 465 -17.22 32.16 15.76
CA PHE A 465 -17.79 33.08 16.76
C PHE A 465 -18.10 32.42 18.11
N GLY A 466 -18.38 31.12 18.11
CA GLY A 466 -18.56 30.34 19.33
C GLY A 466 -17.27 30.12 20.13
N PHE A 467 -16.12 30.48 19.53
CA PHE A 467 -14.79 30.31 20.13
C PHE A 467 -14.10 31.64 20.47
N ARG A 468 -14.88 32.73 20.54
CA ARG A 468 -14.35 33.99 21.04
C ARG A 468 -13.95 33.86 22.50
N LYS A 469 -12.88 34.53 22.90
CA LYS A 469 -12.27 34.51 24.22
C LYS A 469 -13.28 34.58 25.38
N ASN A 470 -14.24 35.51 25.29
CA ASN A 470 -15.27 35.68 26.32
C ASN A 470 -16.23 34.48 26.40
N ILE A 471 -16.52 33.86 25.26
CA ILE A 471 -17.41 32.70 25.22
C ILE A 471 -16.69 31.46 25.76
N LEU A 472 -15.42 31.27 25.40
CA LEU A 472 -14.59 30.16 25.89
C LEU A 472 -14.32 30.28 27.40
N ASN A 473 -14.08 31.50 27.91
CA ASN A 473 -13.97 31.77 29.34
C ASN A 473 -15.29 31.36 30.05
N LYS A 474 -16.43 31.87 29.59
CA LYS A 474 -17.73 31.58 30.21
C LYS A 474 -18.09 30.08 30.15
N LYS A 475 -17.78 29.40 29.08
CA LYS A 475 -18.21 28.00 28.84
C LYS A 475 -17.30 26.97 29.45
N TYR A 476 -15.99 27.23 29.45
CA TYR A 476 -14.96 26.24 29.83
C TYR A 476 -14.05 26.72 30.96
N GLY A 477 -14.24 27.95 31.48
CA GLY A 477 -13.45 28.48 32.59
C GLY A 477 -12.04 28.92 32.26
N PHE A 478 -11.67 29.04 30.98
CA PHE A 478 -10.32 29.45 30.59
C PHE A 478 -9.98 30.86 31.07
N PRO A 479 -8.76 31.11 31.57
CA PRO A 479 -8.31 32.45 31.97
C PRO A 479 -8.34 33.42 30.79
N LEU A 480 -8.82 34.65 31.04
CA LEU A 480 -8.81 35.72 30.02
C LEU A 480 -7.39 36.18 29.62
N SER A 481 -6.35 35.73 30.30
CA SER A 481 -4.94 35.92 29.88
C SER A 481 -4.56 35.10 28.67
N MET A 482 -5.18 33.93 28.46
CA MET A 482 -4.94 33.08 27.29
C MET A 482 -5.51 33.69 26.01
N THR A 483 -4.88 33.42 24.89
CA THR A 483 -5.39 33.78 23.54
C THR A 483 -6.47 32.78 23.10
N GLU A 484 -7.32 33.15 22.14
CA GLU A 484 -8.30 32.25 21.53
C GLU A 484 -7.61 30.98 20.94
N SER A 485 -6.42 31.17 20.38
CA SER A 485 -5.64 30.07 19.80
C SER A 485 -5.13 29.06 20.85
N GLU A 486 -4.69 29.56 22.01
CA GLU A 486 -4.29 28.70 23.13
C GLU A 486 -5.48 27.94 23.70
N MET A 487 -6.58 28.62 23.98
CA MET A 487 -7.82 28.02 24.49
C MET A 487 -8.35 26.92 23.55
N THR A 488 -8.33 27.17 22.24
CA THR A 488 -8.81 26.19 21.25
C THR A 488 -7.85 25.01 21.10
N ARG A 489 -6.54 25.21 21.31
CA ARG A 489 -5.55 24.14 21.35
C ARG A 489 -5.74 23.23 22.58
N GLU A 490 -5.99 23.80 23.75
CA GLU A 490 -6.32 23.02 24.96
C GLU A 490 -7.59 22.18 24.78
N LEU A 491 -8.55 22.67 24.00
CA LEU A 491 -9.74 21.92 23.62
C LEU A 491 -9.48 20.90 22.49
N ASN A 492 -8.25 20.76 22.01
CA ASN A 492 -7.90 19.93 20.86
C ASN A 492 -8.76 20.24 19.60
N CYS A 493 -9.16 21.52 19.44
CA CYS A 493 -9.92 21.95 18.27
C CYS A 493 -8.99 22.29 17.11
N SER A 494 -9.26 21.72 15.95
CA SER A 494 -8.55 21.97 14.68
C SER A 494 -9.41 22.84 13.75
N ARG A 495 -8.78 23.63 12.89
CA ARG A 495 -9.48 24.42 11.89
C ARG A 495 -9.65 23.63 10.60
N VAL A 496 -10.83 23.78 9.99
CA VAL A 496 -11.14 23.27 8.65
C VAL A 496 -11.47 24.46 7.78
N TYR A 497 -10.65 24.71 6.75
CA TYR A 497 -10.78 25.86 5.86
C TYR A 497 -11.65 25.52 4.65
N ASP A 498 -12.45 26.50 4.15
CA ASP A 498 -13.23 26.39 2.92
C ASP A 498 -12.46 26.97 1.70
N CYS A 499 -13.18 27.24 0.60
CA CYS A 499 -12.60 27.83 -0.62
C CYS A 499 -12.75 29.36 -0.68
N GLY A 500 -13.30 29.99 0.36
CA GLY A 500 -13.68 31.39 0.33
C GLY A 500 -14.99 31.64 -0.40
N LEU A 501 -15.33 32.91 -0.56
CA LEU A 501 -16.59 33.37 -1.14
C LEU A 501 -16.31 34.23 -2.38
N ILE A 502 -17.31 34.32 -3.26
CA ILE A 502 -17.36 35.28 -4.36
C ILE A 502 -18.33 36.38 -3.93
N LYS A 503 -17.86 37.60 -3.94
CA LYS A 503 -18.69 38.81 -3.70
C LYS A 503 -19.31 39.26 -5.01
N TYR A 504 -20.63 39.33 -5.05
CA TYR A 504 -21.41 39.88 -6.14
C TYR A 504 -22.08 41.18 -5.70
N VAL A 505 -22.16 42.14 -6.61
CA VAL A 505 -22.77 43.45 -6.33
C VAL A 505 -23.78 43.79 -7.42
N TRP A 506 -24.97 44.15 -6.99
CA TRP A 506 -26.04 44.72 -7.82
C TRP A 506 -26.16 46.22 -7.52
N LYS A 507 -26.29 47.08 -8.54
CA LYS A 507 -26.52 48.50 -8.43
C LYS A 507 -27.75 48.88 -9.21
N LYS A 508 -28.53 49.87 -8.69
CA LYS A 508 -29.79 50.30 -9.28
C LYS A 508 -29.62 50.89 -10.66
N PHE A 509 -28.57 51.68 -10.88
CA PHE A 509 -28.19 52.19 -12.18
C PHE A 509 -26.92 51.48 -12.60
N GLY A 510 -27.07 50.58 -13.59
CA GLY A 510 -25.92 49.81 -14.03
C GLY A 510 -24.84 50.69 -14.65
N TYR A 511 -23.58 50.47 -14.25
CA TYR A 511 -22.43 50.87 -15.03
C TYR A 511 -22.09 49.74 -16.02
#